data_db4979221f4e6658c56fd4cf11d223da
#
_entry.id   db4979221f4e6658c56fd4cf11d223da
#
_cell.length_a   1.000
_cell.length_b   1.000
_cell.length_c   1.000
_cell.angle_alpha   90.00
_cell.angle_beta   90.00
_cell.angle_gamma   90.00
#
_symmetry.space_group_name_H-M   'P 1'
#
loop_
_entity.id
_entity.type
_entity.pdbx_description
1 polymer ?
#
loop_
_entity_poly.entity_id
_entity_poly.type
_entity_poly.pdbx_seq_one_letter_code
_entity_poly.pdbx_strand_id
1 'polypeptide(L)'
;IESLYYGGGNFKKSNYERKASFRKSLYCGSIDFGESVYKNSVDFNDSYYLGSVNFKYSTYHGNAYFNSSLYTGYANFRYSKYHKGSDFRMSTYAKEARFGSSTYDSWVNFYGSIFHKSAYFEFSTYNIEPPLFEIDLEYVQYTTLFNAKNNTFHARTDSPYKIILNSSKLPNSCTPVTREQKKEINYLFHKIFDS
;
A
#
# COMPACT_ATOMS: atom_id res chain seq x y z
N ILE A 1 2.73 14.70 14.81
CA ILE A 1 1.98 15.13 13.62
C ILE A 1 2.64 16.41 13.12
N GLU A 2 3.14 16.40 11.87
CA GLU A 2 3.79 17.57 11.27
C GLU A 2 2.75 18.45 10.54
N SER A 3 1.67 17.84 10.01
CA SER A 3 0.60 18.58 9.36
C SER A 3 -0.76 17.98 9.68
N LEU A 4 -1.74 18.85 9.88
CA LEU A 4 -3.11 18.46 10.21
C LEU A 4 -4.09 19.08 9.20
N TYR A 5 -4.87 18.22 8.55
CA TYR A 5 -5.87 18.61 7.55
C TYR A 5 -7.25 18.14 8.02
N TYR A 6 -8.06 19.03 8.59
CA TYR A 6 -9.39 18.71 9.12
C TYR A 6 -10.42 18.40 8.02
N GLY A 7 -10.28 19.02 6.86
CA GLY A 7 -11.15 18.80 5.72
C GLY A 7 -10.53 17.84 4.69
N GLY A 8 -11.21 17.68 3.58
CA GLY A 8 -10.63 17.07 2.38
C GLY A 8 -9.55 17.96 1.76
N GLY A 9 -8.61 17.36 1.07
CA GLY A 9 -7.54 18.07 0.35
C GLY A 9 -7.47 17.66 -1.11
N ASN A 10 -7.09 18.61 -1.98
CA ASN A 10 -6.88 18.34 -3.38
C ASN A 10 -5.48 18.76 -3.80
N PHE A 11 -4.59 17.77 -3.96
CA PHE A 11 -3.23 17.93 -4.50
C PHE A 11 -3.08 17.25 -5.87
N LYS A 12 -4.22 16.96 -6.51
CA LYS A 12 -4.29 16.29 -7.81
C LYS A 12 -3.62 17.10 -8.91
N LYS A 13 -3.02 16.42 -9.88
CA LYS A 13 -2.37 17.01 -11.06
C LYS A 13 -1.20 17.94 -10.69
N SER A 14 -0.53 17.67 -9.61
CA SER A 14 0.62 18.44 -9.15
C SER A 14 1.93 17.91 -9.75
N ASN A 15 2.86 18.80 -10.01
CA ASN A 15 4.19 18.47 -10.49
C ASN A 15 5.24 18.88 -9.43
N TYR A 16 5.92 17.88 -8.87
CA TYR A 16 6.93 18.05 -7.82
C TYR A 16 8.32 17.85 -8.41
N GLU A 17 9.01 18.95 -8.72
CA GLU A 17 10.35 18.94 -9.33
C GLU A 17 11.44 18.49 -8.34
N ARG A 18 11.26 18.72 -7.04
CA ARG A 18 12.17 18.37 -5.96
C ARG A 18 11.57 17.30 -5.06
N LYS A 19 12.33 16.87 -4.05
CA LYS A 19 11.79 15.99 -3.00
C LYS A 19 10.57 16.64 -2.37
N ALA A 20 9.50 15.86 -2.22
CA ALA A 20 8.28 16.29 -1.55
C ALA A 20 8.08 15.44 -0.28
N SER A 21 7.62 16.08 0.79
CA SER A 21 7.32 15.40 2.03
C SER A 21 5.93 15.75 2.52
N PHE A 22 5.13 14.69 2.74
CA PHE A 22 3.79 14.70 3.34
C PHE A 22 3.77 13.80 4.58
N ARG A 23 4.95 13.54 5.11
CA ARG A 23 5.20 12.62 6.22
C ARG A 23 4.53 13.09 7.51
N LYS A 24 4.18 12.13 8.38
CA LYS A 24 3.61 12.37 9.73
C LYS A 24 2.40 13.31 9.73
N SER A 25 1.55 13.16 8.74
CA SER A 25 0.38 14.02 8.56
C SER A 25 -0.90 13.30 8.94
N LEU A 26 -1.88 14.04 9.44
CA LEU A 26 -3.22 13.57 9.71
C LEU A 26 -4.21 14.21 8.74
N TYR A 27 -4.91 13.37 7.98
CA TYR A 27 -5.94 13.75 7.03
C TYR A 27 -7.30 13.25 7.52
N CYS A 28 -8.11 14.13 8.07
CA CYS A 28 -9.42 13.76 8.63
C CYS A 28 -10.49 13.55 7.55
N GLY A 29 -10.41 14.27 6.43
CA GLY A 29 -11.28 14.10 5.27
C GLY A 29 -10.64 13.32 4.11
N SER A 30 -11.40 13.13 3.05
CA SER A 30 -10.86 12.52 1.83
C SER A 30 -9.84 13.42 1.15
N ILE A 31 -8.77 12.82 0.62
CA ILE A 31 -7.67 13.57 0.01
C ILE A 31 -7.27 12.97 -1.34
N ASP A 32 -6.98 13.83 -2.30
CA ASP A 32 -6.58 13.45 -3.66
C ASP A 32 -5.16 13.93 -3.98
N PHE A 33 -4.24 12.98 -4.18
CA PHE A 33 -2.87 13.18 -4.68
C PHE A 33 -2.71 12.62 -6.10
N GLY A 34 -3.79 12.19 -6.73
CA GLY A 34 -3.77 11.48 -7.99
C GLY A 34 -3.31 12.32 -9.18
N GLU A 35 -3.01 11.65 -10.28
CA GLU A 35 -2.59 12.24 -11.55
C GLU A 35 -1.36 13.17 -11.42
N SER A 36 -0.55 12.96 -10.41
CA SER A 36 0.59 13.82 -10.05
C SER A 36 1.91 13.22 -10.52
N VAL A 37 2.89 14.07 -10.75
CA VAL A 37 4.25 13.68 -11.16
C VAL A 37 5.25 14.06 -10.07
N TYR A 38 6.00 13.08 -9.59
CA TYR A 38 7.06 13.25 -8.59
C TYR A 38 8.40 12.94 -9.24
N LYS A 39 9.16 13.99 -9.62
CA LYS A 39 10.45 13.85 -10.31
C LYS A 39 11.57 13.37 -9.41
N ASN A 40 11.43 13.56 -8.12
CA ASN A 40 12.34 13.05 -7.09
C ASN A 40 11.59 12.19 -6.08
N SER A 41 12.27 11.72 -5.06
CA SER A 41 11.64 10.92 -4.00
C SER A 41 10.54 11.69 -3.29
N VAL A 42 9.47 10.97 -2.96
CA VAL A 42 8.35 11.50 -2.18
C VAL A 42 8.11 10.67 -0.94
N ASP A 43 7.81 11.33 0.16
CA ASP A 43 7.62 10.73 1.47
C ASP A 43 6.21 11.01 2.01
N PHE A 44 5.40 9.93 2.11
CA PHE A 44 4.06 9.90 2.71
C PHE A 44 4.02 9.05 3.99
N ASN A 45 5.18 8.71 4.54
CA ASN A 45 5.30 7.80 5.67
C ASN A 45 4.63 8.30 6.94
N ASP A 46 4.39 7.37 7.86
CA ASP A 46 3.94 7.65 9.23
C ASP A 46 2.66 8.50 9.29
N SER A 47 1.79 8.38 8.29
CA SER A 47 0.63 9.26 8.11
C SER A 47 -0.69 8.54 8.38
N TYR A 48 -1.69 9.30 8.80
CA TYR A 48 -3.03 8.81 9.13
C TYR A 48 -4.04 9.38 8.13
N TYR A 49 -4.71 8.50 7.39
CA TYR A 49 -5.73 8.82 6.40
C TYR A 49 -7.08 8.34 6.91
N LEU A 50 -7.84 9.21 7.61
CA LEU A 50 -9.15 8.85 8.18
C LEU A 50 -10.25 8.86 7.12
N GLY A 51 -10.11 9.66 6.07
CA GLY A 51 -10.94 9.59 4.86
C GLY A 51 -10.34 8.70 3.77
N SER A 52 -11.02 8.64 2.65
CA SER A 52 -10.46 7.95 1.47
C SER A 52 -9.28 8.72 0.88
N VAL A 53 -8.27 7.99 0.41
CA VAL A 53 -7.11 8.60 -0.24
C VAL A 53 -6.93 8.08 -1.66
N ASN A 54 -6.63 8.99 -2.56
CA ASN A 54 -6.42 8.71 -3.97
C ASN A 54 -5.01 9.10 -4.40
N PHE A 55 -4.22 8.10 -4.87
CA PHE A 55 -2.88 8.26 -5.46
C PHE A 55 -2.85 7.78 -6.92
N LYS A 56 -4.00 7.44 -7.52
CA LYS A 56 -4.08 6.81 -8.84
C LYS A 56 -3.51 7.68 -9.96
N TYR A 57 -3.08 7.04 -11.05
CA TYR A 57 -2.56 7.69 -12.26
C TYR A 57 -1.32 8.56 -12.03
N SER A 58 -0.58 8.33 -10.96
CA SER A 58 0.59 9.12 -10.64
C SER A 58 1.87 8.49 -11.17
N THR A 59 2.87 9.31 -11.45
CA THR A 59 4.19 8.87 -11.90
C THR A 59 5.26 9.26 -10.89
N TYR A 60 6.00 8.26 -10.43
CA TYR A 60 7.05 8.38 -9.42
C TYR A 60 8.40 8.06 -10.06
N HIS A 61 9.20 9.10 -10.36
CA HIS A 61 10.54 8.93 -10.93
C HIS A 61 11.60 8.63 -9.86
N GLY A 62 11.40 9.10 -8.63
CA GLY A 62 12.20 8.76 -7.45
C GLY A 62 11.57 7.66 -6.61
N ASN A 63 12.16 7.34 -5.47
CA ASN A 63 11.55 6.43 -4.52
C ASN A 63 10.25 7.02 -3.95
N ALA A 64 9.23 6.17 -3.81
CA ALA A 64 7.94 6.53 -3.24
C ALA A 64 7.72 5.77 -1.92
N TYR A 65 7.60 6.50 -0.83
CA TYR A 65 7.48 5.95 0.51
C TYR A 65 6.08 6.15 1.06
N PHE A 66 5.40 5.05 1.40
CA PHE A 66 4.03 5.00 1.95
C PHE A 66 3.96 4.13 3.21
N ASN A 67 5.12 3.82 3.80
CA ASN A 67 5.22 2.87 4.90
C ASN A 67 4.73 3.43 6.23
N SER A 68 4.46 2.54 7.17
CA SER A 68 4.07 2.87 8.56
C SER A 68 2.85 3.79 8.64
N SER A 69 1.90 3.64 7.73
CA SER A 69 0.75 4.52 7.59
C SER A 69 -0.56 3.78 7.87
N LEU A 70 -1.57 4.51 8.33
CA LEU A 70 -2.89 4.00 8.61
C LEU A 70 -3.92 4.56 7.63
N TYR A 71 -4.60 3.65 6.94
CA TYR A 71 -5.64 3.94 5.96
C TYR A 71 -6.99 3.41 6.48
N THR A 72 -7.83 4.27 7.07
CA THR A 72 -9.14 3.86 7.54
C THR A 72 -10.22 3.96 6.47
N GLY A 73 -10.02 4.79 5.45
CA GLY A 73 -10.83 4.88 4.25
C GLY A 73 -10.33 3.97 3.11
N TYR A 74 -10.93 4.11 1.93
CA TYR A 74 -10.43 3.46 0.71
C TYR A 74 -9.08 4.06 0.31
N ALA A 75 -8.11 3.19 -0.02
CA ALA A 75 -6.80 3.60 -0.51
C ALA A 75 -6.62 3.16 -1.97
N ASN A 76 -6.38 4.11 -2.87
CA ASN A 76 -6.30 3.84 -4.30
C ASN A 76 -4.97 4.27 -4.90
N PHE A 77 -4.15 3.27 -5.29
CA PHE A 77 -2.83 3.45 -5.90
C PHE A 77 -2.79 2.96 -7.37
N ARG A 78 -3.94 2.65 -7.98
CA ARG A 78 -4.03 2.04 -9.32
C ARG A 78 -3.50 2.93 -10.43
N TYR A 79 -3.15 2.27 -11.55
CA TYR A 79 -2.76 2.95 -12.79
C TYR A 79 -1.54 3.86 -12.64
N SER A 80 -0.68 3.56 -11.68
CA SER A 80 0.48 4.39 -11.37
C SER A 80 1.76 3.76 -11.92
N LYS A 81 2.77 4.58 -12.12
CA LYS A 81 4.07 4.16 -12.63
C LYS A 81 5.17 4.49 -11.62
N TYR A 82 5.89 3.45 -11.19
CA TYR A 82 6.97 3.54 -10.21
C TYR A 82 8.29 3.17 -10.87
N HIS A 83 9.13 4.16 -11.17
CA HIS A 83 10.43 3.95 -11.82
C HIS A 83 11.54 3.55 -10.86
N LYS A 84 11.37 3.82 -9.57
CA LYS A 84 12.28 3.42 -8.49
C LYS A 84 11.51 2.64 -7.42
N GLY A 85 12.17 2.32 -6.32
CA GLY A 85 11.55 1.56 -5.24
C GLY A 85 10.27 2.18 -4.70
N SER A 86 9.30 1.35 -4.37
CA SER A 86 8.06 1.75 -3.72
C SER A 86 7.83 0.96 -2.44
N ASP A 87 7.66 1.68 -1.36
CA ASP A 87 7.64 1.15 0.00
C ASP A 87 6.27 1.32 0.64
N PHE A 88 5.56 0.21 0.87
CA PHE A 88 4.26 0.15 1.52
C PHE A 88 4.30 -0.64 2.83
N ARG A 89 5.50 -0.91 3.37
CA ARG A 89 5.71 -1.73 4.55
C ARG A 89 4.94 -1.24 5.77
N MET A 90 4.64 -2.18 6.70
CA MET A 90 4.15 -1.86 8.05
C MET A 90 2.92 -0.94 8.05
N SER A 91 2.12 -0.97 6.99
CA SER A 91 0.93 -0.14 6.85
C SER A 91 -0.33 -0.94 7.10
N THR A 92 -1.35 -0.28 7.66
CA THR A 92 -2.64 -0.90 7.94
C THR A 92 -3.72 -0.33 7.03
N TYR A 93 -4.45 -1.22 6.36
CA TYR A 93 -5.55 -0.89 5.45
C TYR A 93 -6.85 -1.45 6.00
N ALA A 94 -7.66 -0.59 6.62
CA ALA A 94 -8.91 -0.98 7.28
C ALA A 94 -10.03 -1.26 6.29
N LYS A 95 -10.01 -0.61 5.14
CA LYS A 95 -10.94 -0.83 4.03
C LYS A 95 -10.18 -1.36 2.81
N GLU A 96 -10.84 -1.38 1.68
CA GLU A 96 -10.32 -1.86 0.42
C GLU A 96 -9.12 -1.03 -0.04
N ALA A 97 -8.03 -1.71 -0.44
CA ALA A 97 -6.83 -1.11 -0.98
C ALA A 97 -6.56 -1.62 -2.41
N ARG A 98 -6.28 -0.72 -3.33
CA ARG A 98 -6.14 -1.02 -4.75
C ARG A 98 -4.77 -0.59 -5.27
N PHE A 99 -3.97 -1.56 -5.73
CA PHE A 99 -2.61 -1.38 -6.27
C PHE A 99 -2.52 -1.80 -7.74
N GLY A 100 -3.59 -2.41 -8.27
CA GLY A 100 -3.60 -3.05 -9.58
C GLY A 100 -3.42 -2.10 -10.76
N SER A 101 -3.22 -2.67 -11.94
CA SER A 101 -3.02 -1.96 -13.21
C SER A 101 -1.86 -0.95 -13.18
N SER A 102 -0.85 -1.22 -12.37
CA SER A 102 0.32 -0.35 -12.16
C SER A 102 1.58 -1.00 -12.71
N THR A 103 2.59 -0.19 -13.01
CA THR A 103 3.90 -0.66 -13.45
C THR A 103 4.96 -0.35 -12.40
N TYR A 104 5.72 -1.36 -12.04
CA TYR A 104 6.81 -1.29 -11.07
C TYR A 104 8.12 -1.66 -11.79
N ASP A 105 8.95 -0.66 -12.04
CA ASP A 105 10.24 -0.81 -12.73
C ASP A 105 11.37 -1.18 -11.76
N SER A 106 11.08 -1.26 -10.46
CA SER A 106 12.01 -1.62 -9.39
C SER A 106 11.28 -2.40 -8.30
N TRP A 107 11.90 -2.57 -7.13
CA TRP A 107 11.32 -3.29 -6.01
C TRP A 107 10.05 -2.62 -5.48
N VAL A 108 9.12 -3.43 -5.04
CA VAL A 108 7.93 -3.00 -4.30
C VAL A 108 7.76 -3.88 -3.05
N ASN A 109 7.50 -3.24 -1.92
CA ASN A 109 7.59 -3.89 -0.63
C ASN A 109 6.33 -3.65 0.22
N PHE A 110 5.69 -4.74 0.65
CA PHE A 110 4.48 -4.76 1.48
C PHE A 110 4.68 -5.52 2.79
N TYR A 111 5.88 -5.99 3.13
CA TYR A 111 6.04 -6.83 4.31
C TYR A 111 5.56 -6.14 5.60
N GLY A 112 5.01 -6.92 6.51
CA GLY A 112 4.46 -6.41 7.76
C GLY A 112 3.20 -5.54 7.62
N SER A 113 2.61 -5.45 6.42
CA SER A 113 1.36 -4.73 6.21
C SER A 113 0.15 -5.57 6.58
N ILE A 114 -0.95 -4.92 6.97
CA ILE A 114 -2.19 -5.57 7.39
C ILE A 114 -3.34 -5.12 6.49
N PHE A 115 -4.00 -6.07 5.84
CA PHE A 115 -5.16 -5.84 4.99
C PHE A 115 -6.41 -6.46 5.61
N HIS A 116 -7.26 -5.65 6.23
CA HIS A 116 -8.51 -6.11 6.87
C HIS A 116 -9.62 -6.44 5.87
N LYS A 117 -9.58 -5.83 4.70
CA LYS A 117 -10.52 -6.06 3.59
C LYS A 117 -9.75 -6.46 2.34
N SER A 118 -10.41 -6.43 1.19
CA SER A 118 -9.80 -6.82 -0.08
C SER A 118 -8.63 -5.94 -0.46
N ALA A 119 -7.54 -6.56 -0.89
CA ALA A 119 -6.39 -5.90 -1.51
C ALA A 119 -6.26 -6.38 -2.96
N TYR A 120 -6.24 -5.46 -3.91
CA TYR A 120 -6.25 -5.73 -5.34
C TYR A 120 -4.91 -5.38 -5.95
N PHE A 121 -4.24 -6.39 -6.53
CA PHE A 121 -2.93 -6.27 -7.20
C PHE A 121 -3.02 -6.67 -8.68
N GLU A 122 -4.24 -6.80 -9.21
CA GLU A 122 -4.53 -7.32 -10.54
C GLU A 122 -3.92 -6.46 -11.66
N PHE A 123 -3.59 -7.11 -12.78
CA PHE A 123 -3.12 -6.46 -14.02
C PHE A 123 -1.89 -5.58 -13.88
N SER A 124 -1.10 -5.76 -12.82
CA SER A 124 0.15 -5.02 -12.64
C SER A 124 1.31 -5.70 -13.34
N THR A 125 2.31 -4.90 -13.71
CA THR A 125 3.57 -5.36 -14.28
C THR A 125 4.70 -5.10 -13.29
N TYR A 126 5.47 -6.15 -12.99
CA TYR A 126 6.65 -6.09 -12.13
C TYR A 126 7.87 -6.45 -13.00
N ASN A 127 8.73 -5.47 -13.28
CA ASN A 127 9.78 -5.64 -14.31
C ASN A 127 11.06 -6.28 -13.78
N ILE A 128 11.36 -6.19 -12.49
CA ILE A 128 12.60 -6.73 -11.91
C ILE A 128 12.30 -7.91 -10.98
N GLU A 129 11.44 -7.71 -9.99
CA GLU A 129 11.13 -8.71 -8.97
C GLU A 129 9.66 -8.63 -8.54
N PRO A 130 9.07 -9.75 -8.07
CA PRO A 130 7.71 -9.74 -7.56
C PRO A 130 7.61 -8.86 -6.32
N PRO A 131 6.39 -8.39 -5.97
CA PRO A 131 6.20 -7.66 -4.74
C PRO A 131 6.60 -8.51 -3.54
N LEU A 132 7.34 -7.91 -2.62
CA LEU A 132 7.77 -8.54 -1.39
C LEU A 132 6.67 -8.43 -0.33
N PHE A 133 6.13 -9.56 0.12
CA PHE A 133 5.09 -9.62 1.16
C PHE A 133 5.59 -10.15 2.49
N GLU A 134 6.77 -10.76 2.50
CA GLU A 134 7.35 -11.40 3.67
C GLU A 134 8.86 -11.19 3.67
N ILE A 135 9.43 -11.00 4.83
CA ILE A 135 10.87 -11.03 5.04
C ILE A 135 11.17 -11.80 6.31
N ASP A 136 12.09 -12.74 6.20
CA ASP A 136 12.64 -13.51 7.31
C ASP A 136 14.01 -12.94 7.67
N LEU A 137 14.11 -12.38 8.85
CA LEU A 137 15.37 -12.04 9.47
C LEU A 137 15.66 -13.08 10.56
N GLU A 138 16.93 -13.31 10.87
CA GLU A 138 17.41 -14.38 11.73
C GLU A 138 16.61 -14.59 13.04
N TYR A 139 15.92 -13.58 13.54
CA TYR A 139 15.11 -13.63 14.76
C TYR A 139 13.74 -12.98 14.66
N VAL A 140 13.37 -12.39 13.55
CA VAL A 140 12.12 -11.66 13.39
C VAL A 140 11.54 -11.87 12.00
N GLN A 141 10.33 -12.37 11.96
CA GLN A 141 9.56 -12.52 10.73
C GLN A 141 8.57 -11.36 10.56
N TYR A 142 8.63 -10.71 9.43
CA TYR A 142 7.65 -9.70 9.01
C TYR A 142 6.79 -10.24 7.88
N THR A 143 5.59 -10.69 8.21
CA THR A 143 4.66 -11.26 7.24
C THR A 143 3.53 -10.28 6.97
N THR A 144 3.19 -10.10 5.71
CA THR A 144 2.00 -9.34 5.32
C THR A 144 0.75 -10.18 5.59
N LEU A 145 -0.18 -9.62 6.33
CA LEU A 145 -1.41 -10.31 6.72
C LEU A 145 -2.56 -9.95 5.78
N PHE A 146 -3.22 -10.97 5.24
CA PHE A 146 -4.38 -10.83 4.37
C PHE A 146 -5.60 -11.54 4.95
N ASN A 147 -6.76 -10.92 4.86
CA ASN A 147 -8.01 -11.64 5.06
C ASN A 147 -8.26 -12.53 3.82
N ALA A 148 -7.98 -13.82 3.94
CA ALA A 148 -8.01 -14.79 2.84
C ALA A 148 -9.35 -14.86 2.09
N LYS A 149 -10.48 -14.48 2.72
CA LYS A 149 -11.78 -14.47 2.06
C LYS A 149 -11.96 -13.33 1.06
N ASN A 150 -11.20 -12.25 1.21
CA ASN A 150 -11.43 -10.99 0.52
C ASN A 150 -10.27 -10.56 -0.39
N ASN A 151 -9.26 -11.41 -0.59
CA ASN A 151 -8.08 -11.02 -1.38
C ASN A 151 -8.01 -11.78 -2.70
N THR A 152 -7.79 -11.02 -3.74
CA THR A 152 -7.61 -11.52 -5.11
C THR A 152 -6.31 -10.96 -5.66
N PHE A 153 -5.41 -11.85 -6.08
CA PHE A 153 -4.16 -11.52 -6.70
C PHE A 153 -4.22 -11.86 -8.19
N HIS A 154 -4.07 -10.88 -9.05
CA HIS A 154 -3.97 -11.04 -10.48
C HIS A 154 -2.69 -10.38 -10.97
N ALA A 155 -1.80 -11.12 -11.63
CA ALA A 155 -0.67 -10.58 -12.35
C ALA A 155 -0.88 -10.77 -13.86
N ARG A 156 -0.15 -10.04 -14.65
CA ARG A 156 -0.12 -10.31 -16.10
C ARG A 156 0.55 -11.66 -16.33
N THR A 157 0.01 -12.42 -17.28
CA THR A 157 0.55 -13.73 -17.66
C THR A 157 1.93 -13.63 -18.34
N ASP A 158 2.26 -12.45 -18.85
CA ASP A 158 3.54 -12.12 -19.49
C ASP A 158 4.59 -11.60 -18.48
N SER A 159 4.25 -11.48 -17.22
CA SER A 159 5.22 -11.17 -16.17
C SER A 159 6.18 -12.36 -15.99
N PRO A 160 7.50 -12.12 -15.88
CA PRO A 160 8.46 -13.18 -15.58
C PRO A 160 8.22 -13.82 -14.21
N TYR A 161 7.39 -13.21 -13.37
CA TYR A 161 7.07 -13.66 -12.03
C TYR A 161 5.66 -14.23 -11.98
N LYS A 162 5.54 -15.48 -11.56
CA LYS A 162 4.25 -16.14 -11.29
C LYS A 162 3.68 -15.64 -9.96
N ILE A 163 3.08 -14.49 -9.96
CA ILE A 163 2.20 -14.10 -8.85
C ILE A 163 0.93 -14.92 -8.98
N ILE A 164 0.59 -15.68 -7.95
CA ILE A 164 -0.54 -16.58 -7.96
C ILE A 164 -1.85 -15.78 -7.90
N LEU A 165 -2.69 -15.98 -8.86
CA LEU A 165 -3.74 -15.09 -9.34
C LEU A 165 -5.14 -15.41 -8.87
N ASN A 166 -5.30 -16.19 -7.84
CA ASN A 166 -6.62 -16.67 -7.49
C ASN A 166 -6.80 -16.47 -5.98
N SER A 167 -7.97 -16.03 -5.58
CA SER A 167 -8.32 -15.70 -4.19
C SER A 167 -8.08 -16.83 -3.17
N SER A 168 -7.88 -18.06 -3.62
CA SER A 168 -7.55 -19.21 -2.79
C SER A 168 -6.04 -19.53 -2.73
N LYS A 169 -5.22 -18.84 -3.50
CA LYS A 169 -3.77 -19.07 -3.56
C LYS A 169 -3.05 -17.75 -3.37
N LEU A 170 -2.42 -17.60 -2.23
CA LEU A 170 -1.52 -16.47 -1.97
C LEU A 170 -0.19 -16.69 -2.69
N PRO A 171 0.54 -15.62 -3.05
CA PRO A 171 1.93 -15.73 -3.47
C PRO A 171 2.73 -16.57 -2.46
N ASN A 172 3.79 -17.28 -2.91
CA ASN A 172 4.60 -18.12 -2.02
C ASN A 172 5.20 -17.35 -0.84
N SER A 173 5.31 -16.04 -0.97
CA SER A 173 5.76 -15.11 0.05
C SER A 173 4.64 -14.56 0.95
N CYS A 174 3.40 -15.01 0.79
CA CYS A 174 2.28 -14.60 1.63
C CYS A 174 1.77 -15.78 2.45
N THR A 175 1.57 -15.54 3.73
CA THR A 175 0.94 -16.50 4.63
C THR A 175 -0.54 -16.16 4.82
N PRO A 176 -1.47 -17.12 4.63
CA PRO A 176 -2.88 -16.89 4.96
C PRO A 176 -3.00 -16.54 6.45
N VAL A 177 -3.81 -15.55 6.76
CA VAL A 177 -4.11 -15.17 8.14
C VAL A 177 -4.75 -16.37 8.86
N THR A 178 -4.09 -16.90 9.87
CA THR A 178 -4.66 -17.98 10.69
C THR A 178 -5.85 -17.47 11.53
N ARG A 179 -6.61 -18.40 12.11
CA ARG A 179 -7.75 -18.06 12.97
C ARG A 179 -7.29 -17.29 14.21
N GLU A 180 -6.15 -17.64 14.76
CA GLU A 180 -5.52 -17.01 15.92
C GLU A 180 -5.03 -15.59 15.58
N GLN A 181 -4.28 -15.44 14.50
CA GLN A 181 -3.82 -14.15 13.99
C GLN A 181 -5.01 -13.20 13.68
N LYS A 182 -6.11 -13.76 13.16
CA LYS A 182 -7.32 -12.99 12.89
C LYS A 182 -7.96 -12.44 14.18
N LYS A 183 -7.92 -13.20 15.28
CA LYS A 183 -8.38 -12.73 16.60
C LYS A 183 -7.50 -11.62 17.12
N GLU A 184 -6.17 -11.77 17.00
CA GLU A 184 -5.19 -10.80 17.44
C GLU A 184 -5.29 -9.49 16.63
N ILE A 185 -5.41 -9.59 15.31
CA ILE A 185 -5.62 -8.43 14.43
C ILE A 185 -6.91 -7.70 14.79
N ASN A 186 -8.01 -8.43 15.02
CA ASN A 186 -9.27 -7.82 15.43
C ASN A 186 -9.13 -7.13 16.80
N TYR A 187 -8.44 -7.74 17.76
CA TYR A 187 -8.18 -7.17 19.06
C TYR A 187 -7.37 -5.86 18.96
N LEU A 188 -6.28 -5.89 18.19
CA LEU A 188 -5.45 -4.70 17.95
C LEU A 188 -6.24 -3.61 17.22
N PHE A 189 -7.09 -3.99 16.28
CA PHE A 189 -7.95 -3.07 15.55
C PHE A 189 -8.92 -2.36 16.48
N HIS A 190 -9.65 -3.11 17.34
CA HIS A 190 -10.54 -2.52 18.33
C HIS A 190 -9.80 -1.62 19.32
N LYS A 191 -8.63 -2.03 19.78
CA LYS A 191 -7.81 -1.23 20.69
C LYS A 191 -7.35 0.11 20.09
N ILE A 192 -7.13 0.15 18.78
CA ILE A 192 -6.68 1.37 18.07
C ILE A 192 -7.86 2.30 17.74
N PHE A 193 -9.06 1.73 17.47
CA PHE A 193 -10.18 2.48 16.93
C PHE A 193 -11.34 2.69 17.89
N ASP A 194 -11.41 1.94 19.00
CA ASP A 194 -12.43 2.08 20.05
C ASP A 194 -11.89 2.83 21.30
N SER A 195 -10.62 3.23 21.29
CA SER A 195 -9.98 4.10 22.30
C SER A 195 -9.89 5.54 21.78
#